data_a7a2848e6014f99f0b702f25a584c8d1
#
_entry.id   a7a2848e6014f99f0b702f25a584c8d1
#
_cell.length_a   1.000
_cell.length_b   1.000
_cell.length_c   1.000
_cell.angle_alpha   90.00
_cell.angle_beta   90.00
_cell.angle_gamma   90.00
#
_symmetry.space_group_name_H-M   'P 1'
#
loop_
_entity.id
_entity.type
_entity.pdbx_description
1 polymer ?
#
loop_
_entity_poly.entity_id
_entity_poly.type
_entity_poly.pdbx_seq_one_letter_code
_entity_poly.pdbx_strand_id
1 'polypeptide(L)'
;MAVVPMKKVLICGLKKDRKGTLELLQRQGVLEISNVLQEDDMLGRMDVTSSKTVFERNANIAEQAINILDRYAPEEKGMLSSFEGREVLSLDEYEANAGKHDEVMKKAYRLQELAKQIGEHSAAVPKLEQQMEALVPWRSFDLPLDFKGTKKTAAFIGSIQDEITLEQVTEQLGELAPQAETIDVTIVSASKEQTCLFIVCAKPDAEAVEDALKKMNFVKPPLSQTVPAKRQQQLEEELAKEKAEIKKAEKAVAEMAPDRELIKFVMDYYTMRAEKYGVLNGLAQSRRVFFITGYVPESAAAKLEKLLQEKYEVVVEYTEPGDEEDVPILLHNNKFAEPVEGVIESYSVPSKGEIDPSMIVALFYYVQFGLMLSDAAYGLIMVAGTAYCLTKFKNMEAGMKKFMKMFMYCGISTTFWGFMFGSFFGDAVNVIATTFFNRPDIRLAPLWFEPVSLPMKLLVFAFGLGILHLFIGLGIKFYSCVKNGSLAD
;
A
#
# COMPACT_ATOMS: atom_id res chain seq x y z
N MET A 1 -17.90 0.09 34.32
CA MET A 1 -17.93 1.04 33.22
C MET A 1 -16.91 0.56 32.20
N ALA A 2 -17.25 0.57 30.92
CA ALA A 2 -16.33 0.10 29.89
C ALA A 2 -15.24 1.14 29.57
N VAL A 3 -15.50 2.42 29.82
CA VAL A 3 -14.46 3.46 29.77
C VAL A 3 -13.58 3.34 31.00
N VAL A 4 -12.30 3.04 30.76
CA VAL A 4 -11.30 2.89 31.83
C VAL A 4 -10.92 4.27 32.37
N PRO A 5 -10.95 4.50 33.72
CA PRO A 5 -10.50 5.76 34.28
C PRO A 5 -9.00 5.93 34.08
N MET A 6 -8.62 7.12 33.58
CA MET A 6 -7.23 7.49 33.33
C MET A 6 -6.72 8.44 34.38
N LYS A 7 -5.46 8.31 34.74
CA LYS A 7 -4.72 9.27 35.61
C LYS A 7 -3.68 10.00 34.78
N LYS A 8 -3.54 11.28 35.00
CA LYS A 8 -2.43 12.06 34.48
C LYS A 8 -1.20 11.76 35.33
N VAL A 9 -0.08 11.49 34.68
CA VAL A 9 1.18 11.16 35.33
C VAL A 9 2.26 12.14 34.95
N LEU A 10 3.05 12.54 35.95
CA LEU A 10 4.29 13.28 35.77
C LEU A 10 5.43 12.41 36.30
N ILE A 11 6.37 12.06 35.43
CA ILE A 11 7.57 11.29 35.78
C ILE A 11 8.76 12.24 35.67
N CYS A 12 9.46 12.45 36.79
CA CYS A 12 10.68 13.23 36.89
C CYS A 12 11.85 12.28 37.20
N GLY A 13 12.89 12.31 36.38
CA GLY A 13 14.05 11.44 36.57
C GLY A 13 15.37 12.06 36.12
N LEU A 14 16.49 11.42 36.49
CA LEU A 14 17.81 11.87 36.13
C LEU A 14 18.08 11.67 34.63
N LYS A 15 18.70 12.65 33.98
CA LYS A 15 19.04 12.61 32.52
C LYS A 15 19.76 11.34 32.08
N LYS A 16 20.61 10.77 32.93
CA LYS A 16 21.36 9.54 32.64
C LYS A 16 20.43 8.35 32.38
N ASP A 17 19.26 8.30 33.06
CA ASP A 17 18.32 7.19 33.03
C ASP A 17 17.21 7.35 32.01
N ARG A 18 17.13 8.51 31.34
CA ARG A 18 16.05 8.88 30.41
C ARG A 18 15.78 7.85 29.31
N LYS A 19 16.84 7.38 28.62
CA LYS A 19 16.70 6.40 27.52
C LYS A 19 16.17 5.07 28.06
N GLY A 20 16.70 4.60 29.18
CA GLY A 20 16.25 3.35 29.80
C GLY A 20 14.82 3.44 30.33
N THR A 21 14.44 4.59 30.91
CA THR A 21 13.07 4.86 31.35
C THR A 21 12.10 4.79 30.16
N LEU A 22 12.42 5.46 29.05
CA LEU A 22 11.58 5.39 27.85
C LEU A 22 11.49 3.98 27.25
N GLU A 23 12.58 3.22 27.26
CA GLU A 23 12.56 1.82 26.83
C GLU A 23 11.68 0.95 27.72
N LEU A 24 11.70 1.17 29.03
CA LEU A 24 10.81 0.47 29.95
C LEU A 24 9.36 0.84 29.70
N LEU A 25 9.05 2.13 29.52
CA LEU A 25 7.70 2.62 29.22
C LEU A 25 7.16 2.05 27.91
N GLN A 26 8.00 2.05 26.86
CA GLN A 26 7.66 1.48 25.55
C GLN A 26 7.38 -0.03 25.64
N ARG A 27 8.17 -0.78 26.42
CA ARG A 27 7.96 -2.22 26.65
C ARG A 27 6.67 -2.51 27.43
N GLN A 28 6.26 -1.60 28.34
CA GLN A 28 5.01 -1.77 29.09
C GLN A 28 3.77 -1.41 28.26
N GLY A 29 3.87 -0.45 27.34
CA GLY A 29 2.78 -0.05 26.43
C GLY A 29 1.52 0.47 27.12
N VAL A 30 1.65 1.05 28.35
CA VAL A 30 0.52 1.46 29.19
C VAL A 30 0.42 2.97 29.38
N LEU A 31 1.41 3.72 28.89
CA LEU A 31 1.47 5.17 29.05
C LEU A 31 1.35 5.84 27.68
N GLU A 32 0.40 6.73 27.53
CA GLU A 32 0.34 7.67 26.42
C GLU A 32 1.04 8.96 26.81
N ILE A 33 2.13 9.29 26.10
CA ILE A 33 2.96 10.46 26.42
C ILE A 33 2.34 11.68 25.76
N SER A 34 2.08 12.73 26.54
CA SER A 34 1.58 14.02 26.07
C SER A 34 2.61 15.13 26.30
N ASN A 35 2.69 16.09 25.38
CA ASN A 35 3.61 17.23 25.45
C ASN A 35 2.97 18.43 26.18
N VAL A 36 2.30 18.20 27.30
CA VAL A 36 1.46 19.20 27.98
C VAL A 36 2.25 20.21 28.83
N LEU A 37 3.56 20.02 29.02
CA LEU A 37 4.34 21.02 29.77
C LEU A 37 4.53 22.27 28.89
N GLN A 38 3.98 23.39 29.37
CA GLN A 38 4.23 24.70 28.78
C GLN A 38 5.71 25.02 28.82
N GLU A 39 6.19 25.70 27.77
CA GLU A 39 7.56 26.19 27.74
C GLU A 39 7.75 27.20 28.88
N ASP A 40 8.58 26.83 29.86
CA ASP A 40 9.03 27.73 30.91
C ASP A 40 10.49 28.07 30.60
N ASP A 41 10.94 29.30 30.90
CA ASP A 41 12.30 29.77 30.62
C ASP A 41 13.41 28.88 31.21
N MET A 42 13.04 28.03 32.18
CA MET A 42 13.96 27.08 32.82
C MET A 42 14.00 25.68 32.17
N LEU A 43 13.06 25.35 31.29
CA LEU A 43 12.91 24.04 30.67
C LEU A 43 13.25 24.11 29.18
N GLY A 44 14.34 23.48 28.77
CA GLY A 44 14.68 23.34 27.36
C GLY A 44 14.17 22.03 26.76
N ARG A 45 14.01 21.99 25.43
CA ARG A 45 13.79 20.75 24.69
C ARG A 45 15.13 20.18 24.20
N MET A 46 15.16 18.89 23.95
CA MET A 46 16.33 18.25 23.37
C MET A 46 16.24 18.28 21.84
N ASP A 47 17.23 18.85 21.18
CA ASP A 47 17.34 18.69 19.75
C ASP A 47 17.94 17.32 19.39
N VAL A 48 17.10 16.42 18.92
CA VAL A 48 17.45 15.09 18.41
C VAL A 48 17.04 14.91 16.97
N THR A 49 16.71 16.00 16.31
CA THR A 49 16.19 16.03 14.93
C THR A 49 17.13 15.30 13.97
N SER A 50 18.44 15.53 14.09
CA SER A 50 19.43 14.86 13.24
C SER A 50 19.40 13.34 13.39
N SER A 51 19.31 12.82 14.61
CA SER A 51 19.23 11.37 14.86
C SER A 51 17.91 10.78 14.36
N LYS A 52 16.80 11.48 14.59
CA LYS A 52 15.48 11.07 14.08
C LYS A 52 15.49 10.94 12.56
N THR A 53 16.00 11.97 11.87
CA THR A 53 16.09 11.97 10.39
C THR A 53 16.93 10.83 9.85
N VAL A 54 18.03 10.46 10.53
CA VAL A 54 18.85 9.30 10.13
C VAL A 54 18.03 8.00 10.22
N PHE A 55 17.27 7.81 11.31
CA PHE A 55 16.44 6.61 11.45
C PHE A 55 15.29 6.57 10.44
N GLU A 56 14.62 7.70 10.20
CA GLU A 56 13.57 7.81 9.17
C GLU A 56 14.12 7.49 7.78
N ARG A 57 15.31 8.00 7.46
CA ARG A 57 15.98 7.70 6.19
C ARG A 57 16.29 6.21 6.05
N ASN A 58 16.79 5.57 7.11
CA ASN A 58 17.12 4.14 7.08
C ASN A 58 15.85 3.30 6.96
N ALA A 59 14.76 3.66 7.64
CA ALA A 59 13.46 3.01 7.48
C ALA A 59 12.95 3.11 6.03
N ASN A 60 13.04 4.30 5.43
CA ASN A 60 12.63 4.51 4.03
C ASN A 60 13.48 3.71 3.03
N ILE A 61 14.79 3.59 3.26
CA ILE A 61 15.68 2.75 2.44
C ILE A 61 15.27 1.27 2.52
N ALA A 62 14.95 0.79 3.71
CA ALA A 62 14.47 -0.59 3.89
C ALA A 62 13.10 -0.80 3.22
N GLU A 63 12.18 0.16 3.33
CA GLU A 63 10.88 0.14 2.65
C GLU A 63 11.05 0.09 1.12
N GLN A 64 11.92 0.93 0.56
CA GLN A 64 12.22 0.90 -0.86
C GLN A 64 12.81 -0.44 -1.31
N ALA A 65 13.65 -1.07 -0.47
CA ALA A 65 14.20 -2.39 -0.75
C ALA A 65 13.11 -3.48 -0.77
N ILE A 66 12.11 -3.40 0.12
CA ILE A 66 10.93 -4.28 0.11
C ILE A 66 10.13 -4.08 -1.18
N ASN A 67 9.87 -2.84 -1.57
CA ASN A 67 9.15 -2.53 -2.81
C ASN A 67 9.87 -3.06 -4.06
N ILE A 68 11.21 -3.05 -4.07
CA ILE A 68 12.01 -3.65 -5.14
C ILE A 68 11.83 -5.17 -5.17
N LEU A 69 11.88 -5.84 -4.01
CA LEU A 69 11.62 -7.27 -3.90
C LEU A 69 10.20 -7.63 -4.34
N ASP A 70 9.20 -6.82 -3.97
CA ASP A 70 7.80 -7.05 -4.37
C ASP A 70 7.60 -6.91 -5.88
N ARG A 71 8.39 -6.04 -6.54
CA ARG A 71 8.32 -5.81 -7.97
C ARG A 71 9.00 -6.93 -8.79
N TYR A 72 10.18 -7.37 -8.38
CA TYR A 72 11.02 -8.29 -9.18
C TYR A 72 11.03 -9.73 -8.66
N ALA A 73 10.65 -9.94 -7.42
CA ALA A 73 10.52 -11.25 -6.79
C ALA A 73 9.25 -11.29 -5.92
N PRO A 74 8.04 -11.15 -6.51
CA PRO A 74 6.81 -11.11 -5.76
C PRO A 74 6.61 -12.39 -4.94
N GLU A 75 6.10 -12.23 -3.74
CA GLU A 75 5.68 -13.36 -2.90
C GLU A 75 4.37 -13.94 -3.42
N GLU A 76 4.29 -15.24 -3.55
CA GLU A 76 3.01 -15.91 -3.79
C GLU A 76 2.18 -15.89 -2.51
N LYS A 77 1.48 -14.78 -2.29
CA LYS A 77 0.58 -14.65 -1.15
C LYS A 77 -0.66 -15.50 -1.40
N GLY A 78 -0.91 -16.46 -0.53
CA GLY A 78 -2.17 -17.20 -0.53
C GLY A 78 -3.38 -16.27 -0.34
N MET A 79 -4.55 -16.65 -0.84
CA MET A 79 -5.78 -15.84 -0.72
C MET A 79 -6.12 -15.48 0.74
N LEU A 80 -5.64 -16.24 1.71
CA LEU A 80 -5.87 -16.04 3.14
C LEU A 80 -4.67 -15.41 3.88
N SER A 81 -3.61 -14.99 3.19
CA SER A 81 -2.42 -14.40 3.82
C SER A 81 -2.72 -13.13 4.63
N SER A 82 -3.78 -12.38 4.25
CA SER A 82 -4.23 -11.21 5.00
C SER A 82 -4.66 -11.52 6.45
N PHE A 83 -4.93 -12.79 6.77
CA PHE A 83 -5.31 -13.24 8.10
C PHE A 83 -4.14 -13.77 8.93
N GLU A 84 -2.96 -13.97 8.34
CA GLU A 84 -1.81 -14.55 9.05
C GLU A 84 -1.29 -13.65 10.16
N GLY A 85 -1.48 -12.33 10.00
CA GLY A 85 -1.00 -11.34 10.95
C GLY A 85 0.54 -11.19 10.88
N ARG A 86 1.08 -10.49 11.87
CA ARG A 86 2.52 -10.28 12.00
C ARG A 86 3.17 -11.43 12.76
N GLU A 87 4.40 -11.75 12.41
CA GLU A 87 5.18 -12.74 13.14
C GLU A 87 5.46 -12.25 14.57
N VAL A 88 5.26 -13.13 15.56
CA VAL A 88 5.53 -12.84 16.96
C VAL A 88 6.96 -13.27 17.27
N LEU A 89 7.82 -12.30 17.52
CA LEU A 89 9.22 -12.53 17.88
C LEU A 89 9.39 -12.56 19.40
N SER A 90 10.21 -13.47 19.88
CA SER A 90 10.70 -13.43 21.25
C SER A 90 11.68 -12.27 21.46
N LEU A 91 11.93 -11.87 22.73
CA LEU A 91 12.87 -10.81 23.03
C LEU A 91 14.29 -11.14 22.55
N ASP A 92 14.71 -12.39 22.73
CA ASP A 92 16.05 -12.87 22.33
C ASP A 92 16.21 -12.83 20.80
N GLU A 93 15.18 -13.22 20.05
CA GLU A 93 15.15 -13.12 18.56
C GLU A 93 15.18 -11.68 18.11
N TYR A 94 14.42 -10.80 18.80
CA TYR A 94 14.45 -9.36 18.51
C TYR A 94 15.85 -8.78 18.69
N GLU A 95 16.53 -9.08 19.81
CA GLU A 95 17.88 -8.59 20.10
C GLU A 95 18.92 -9.16 19.10
N ALA A 96 18.81 -10.41 18.74
CA ALA A 96 19.66 -11.06 17.74
C ALA A 96 19.49 -10.43 16.35
N ASN A 97 18.26 -10.15 15.93
CA ASN A 97 17.97 -9.51 14.64
C ASN A 97 18.35 -8.03 14.65
N ALA A 98 18.12 -7.34 15.78
CA ALA A 98 18.54 -5.95 15.96
C ALA A 98 20.06 -5.80 15.85
N GLY A 99 20.85 -6.78 16.32
CA GLY A 99 22.31 -6.80 16.17
C GLY A 99 22.79 -6.87 14.70
N LYS A 100 21.94 -7.37 13.80
CA LYS A 100 22.28 -7.54 12.36
C LYS A 100 21.85 -6.34 11.49
N HIS A 101 21.28 -5.28 12.06
CA HIS A 101 20.69 -4.17 11.32
C HIS A 101 21.65 -3.55 10.29
N ASP A 102 22.95 -3.39 10.58
CA ASP A 102 23.94 -2.83 9.65
C ASP A 102 24.21 -3.74 8.45
N GLU A 103 24.23 -5.06 8.68
CA GLU A 103 24.40 -6.06 7.61
C GLU A 103 23.19 -6.05 6.66
N VAL A 104 22.00 -6.04 7.23
CA VAL A 104 20.75 -6.00 6.47
C VAL A 104 20.61 -4.70 5.69
N MET A 105 21.05 -3.57 6.26
CA MET A 105 21.08 -2.29 5.53
C MET A 105 22.00 -2.33 4.32
N LYS A 106 23.15 -2.99 4.39
CA LYS A 106 24.00 -3.20 3.21
C LYS A 106 23.28 -3.96 2.10
N LYS A 107 22.47 -4.96 2.47
CA LYS A 107 21.62 -5.69 1.50
C LYS A 107 20.54 -4.78 0.91
N ALA A 108 19.91 -3.93 1.72
CA ALA A 108 18.93 -2.96 1.24
C ALA A 108 19.55 -1.96 0.22
N TYR A 109 20.73 -1.43 0.50
CA TYR A 109 21.47 -0.60 -0.46
C TYR A 109 21.83 -1.36 -1.74
N ARG A 110 22.19 -2.64 -1.62
CA ARG A 110 22.49 -3.46 -2.79
C ARG A 110 21.26 -3.66 -3.69
N LEU A 111 20.08 -3.85 -3.10
CA LEU A 111 18.82 -3.92 -3.84
C LEU A 111 18.52 -2.62 -4.58
N GLN A 112 18.73 -1.47 -3.95
CA GLN A 112 18.57 -0.17 -4.63
C GLN A 112 19.52 -0.02 -5.80
N GLU A 113 20.79 -0.42 -5.64
CA GLU A 113 21.76 -0.38 -6.72
C GLU A 113 21.38 -1.28 -7.90
N LEU A 114 20.92 -2.51 -7.62
CA LEU A 114 20.43 -3.43 -8.64
C LEU A 114 19.20 -2.85 -9.37
N ALA A 115 18.25 -2.26 -8.64
CA ALA A 115 17.10 -1.63 -9.26
C ALA A 115 17.47 -0.44 -10.15
N LYS A 116 18.47 0.34 -9.73
CA LYS A 116 19.01 1.43 -10.55
C LYS A 116 19.63 0.89 -11.85
N GLN A 117 20.45 -0.16 -11.77
CA GLN A 117 21.04 -0.82 -12.94
C GLN A 117 19.94 -1.33 -13.90
N ILE A 118 18.91 -2.01 -13.37
CA ILE A 118 17.76 -2.44 -14.18
C ILE A 118 17.11 -1.25 -14.88
N GLY A 119 16.94 -0.13 -14.17
CA GLY A 119 16.36 1.09 -14.74
C GLY A 119 17.20 1.69 -15.86
N GLU A 120 18.53 1.77 -15.67
CA GLU A 120 19.47 2.29 -16.67
C GLU A 120 19.49 1.43 -17.93
N HIS A 121 19.62 0.12 -17.80
CA HIS A 121 19.59 -0.82 -18.94
C HIS A 121 18.23 -0.85 -19.61
N SER A 122 17.13 -0.80 -18.85
CA SER A 122 15.78 -0.74 -19.41
C SER A 122 15.51 0.54 -20.20
N ALA A 123 16.13 1.66 -19.82
CA ALA A 123 16.04 2.92 -20.56
C ALA A 123 16.86 2.91 -21.87
N ALA A 124 17.88 2.05 -21.99
CA ALA A 124 18.67 1.90 -23.20
C ALA A 124 17.93 1.08 -24.28
N VAL A 125 17.12 0.09 -23.87
CA VAL A 125 16.40 -0.82 -24.77
C VAL A 125 15.54 -0.08 -25.81
N PRO A 126 14.60 0.82 -25.46
CA PRO A 126 13.77 1.50 -26.44
C PRO A 126 14.57 2.40 -27.40
N LYS A 127 15.70 2.95 -26.96
CA LYS A 127 16.58 3.73 -27.83
C LYS A 127 17.25 2.87 -28.89
N LEU A 128 17.71 1.68 -28.50
CA LEU A 128 18.27 0.72 -29.44
C LEU A 128 17.21 0.19 -30.41
N GLU A 129 16.03 -0.14 -29.92
CA GLU A 129 14.89 -0.59 -30.72
C GLU A 129 14.46 0.49 -31.74
N GLN A 130 14.40 1.75 -31.35
CA GLN A 130 14.14 2.87 -32.26
C GLN A 130 15.22 3.05 -33.34
N GLN A 131 16.52 2.90 -32.95
CA GLN A 131 17.60 2.95 -33.93
C GLN A 131 17.54 1.79 -34.90
N MET A 132 17.18 0.59 -34.45
CA MET A 132 16.99 -0.58 -35.30
C MET A 132 15.82 -0.35 -36.29
N GLU A 133 14.69 0.15 -35.81
CA GLU A 133 13.51 0.45 -36.59
C GLU A 133 13.83 1.47 -37.70
N ALA A 134 14.58 2.51 -37.39
CA ALA A 134 15.03 3.52 -38.34
C ALA A 134 15.97 2.96 -39.44
N LEU A 135 16.64 1.83 -39.19
CA LEU A 135 17.52 1.17 -40.16
C LEU A 135 16.80 0.13 -41.05
N VAL A 136 15.59 -0.34 -40.66
CA VAL A 136 14.84 -1.36 -41.39
C VAL A 136 14.66 -1.02 -42.87
N PRO A 137 14.27 0.23 -43.28
CA PRO A 137 14.10 0.59 -44.69
C PRO A 137 15.40 0.56 -45.49
N TRP A 138 16.55 0.65 -44.83
CA TRP A 138 17.89 0.74 -45.44
C TRP A 138 18.64 -0.61 -45.45
N ARG A 139 18.00 -1.70 -45.03
CA ARG A 139 18.67 -3.00 -44.85
C ARG A 139 19.31 -3.58 -46.09
N SER A 140 18.71 -3.29 -47.27
CA SER A 140 19.20 -3.73 -48.57
C SER A 140 20.29 -2.84 -49.15
N PHE A 141 20.65 -1.74 -48.47
CA PHE A 141 21.62 -0.77 -48.94
C PHE A 141 23.05 -1.14 -48.57
N ASP A 142 23.94 -1.29 -49.56
CA ASP A 142 25.29 -1.81 -49.38
C ASP A 142 26.37 -0.74 -49.08
N LEU A 143 25.98 0.53 -49.02
CA LEU A 143 26.91 1.63 -48.70
C LEU A 143 26.59 2.21 -47.34
N PRO A 144 27.60 2.84 -46.65
CA PRO A 144 27.33 3.59 -45.43
C PRO A 144 26.38 4.76 -45.68
N LEU A 145 25.49 5.04 -44.69
CA LEU A 145 24.49 6.11 -44.81
C LEU A 145 25.09 7.52 -44.74
N ASP A 146 26.35 7.67 -44.37
CA ASP A 146 27.11 8.92 -44.45
C ASP A 146 27.91 9.10 -45.75
N PHE A 147 27.72 8.19 -46.71
CA PHE A 147 28.42 8.26 -48.01
C PHE A 147 28.03 9.52 -48.79
N LYS A 148 28.98 10.37 -49.08
CA LYS A 148 28.77 11.69 -49.76
C LYS A 148 29.15 11.70 -51.23
N GLY A 149 29.49 10.54 -51.76
CA GLY A 149 29.93 10.43 -53.16
C GLY A 149 31.45 10.22 -53.32
N THR A 150 31.94 10.42 -54.54
CA THR A 150 33.35 10.21 -54.95
C THR A 150 34.04 11.52 -55.27
N LYS A 151 35.25 11.48 -55.85
CA LYS A 151 35.97 12.68 -56.27
C LYS A 151 35.22 13.50 -57.35
N LYS A 152 34.40 12.85 -58.18
CA LYS A 152 33.67 13.46 -59.30
C LYS A 152 32.13 13.49 -59.10
N THR A 153 31.61 12.72 -58.18
CA THR A 153 30.16 12.61 -57.92
C THR A 153 29.80 13.04 -56.54
N ALA A 154 28.60 13.58 -56.36
CA ALA A 154 27.94 13.78 -55.08
C ALA A 154 26.83 12.74 -54.88
N ALA A 155 26.62 12.28 -53.66
CA ALA A 155 25.59 11.32 -53.30
C ALA A 155 24.67 11.86 -52.20
N PHE A 156 23.38 11.66 -52.36
CA PHE A 156 22.33 12.02 -51.42
C PHE A 156 21.57 10.76 -51.00
N ILE A 157 21.51 10.52 -49.73
CA ILE A 157 20.81 9.40 -49.12
C ILE A 157 19.72 9.97 -48.23
N GLY A 158 18.49 9.52 -48.40
CA GLY A 158 17.38 9.99 -47.55
C GLY A 158 16.04 9.41 -47.98
N SER A 159 15.00 9.82 -47.29
CA SER A 159 13.63 9.37 -47.55
C SER A 159 12.69 10.54 -47.86
N ILE A 160 11.69 10.28 -48.65
CA ILE A 160 10.57 11.18 -48.90
C ILE A 160 9.32 10.52 -48.31
N GLN A 161 8.41 11.33 -47.73
CA GLN A 161 7.10 10.86 -47.30
C GLN A 161 6.28 10.40 -48.49
N ASP A 162 5.41 9.41 -48.27
CA ASP A 162 4.58 8.73 -49.26
C ASP A 162 5.33 7.71 -50.16
N GLU A 163 4.53 6.87 -50.78
CA GLU A 163 5.01 5.89 -51.76
C GLU A 163 5.12 6.56 -53.10
N ILE A 164 6.35 6.82 -53.57
CA ILE A 164 6.63 7.50 -54.82
C ILE A 164 7.34 6.52 -55.78
N THR A 165 6.92 6.51 -57.05
CA THR A 165 7.57 5.69 -58.06
C THR A 165 8.84 6.33 -58.60
N LEU A 166 9.75 5.52 -59.18
CA LEU A 166 11.00 6.01 -59.76
C LEU A 166 10.76 7.08 -60.85
N GLU A 167 9.71 6.89 -61.63
CA GLU A 167 9.31 7.82 -62.73
C GLU A 167 8.91 9.18 -62.13
N GLN A 168 8.10 9.18 -61.10
CA GLN A 168 7.66 10.41 -60.42
C GLN A 168 8.81 11.17 -59.75
N VAL A 169 9.74 10.45 -59.10
CA VAL A 169 10.92 11.08 -58.48
C VAL A 169 11.83 11.70 -59.57
N THR A 170 12.03 11.00 -60.68
CA THR A 170 12.85 11.48 -61.81
C THR A 170 12.22 12.68 -62.50
N GLU A 171 10.90 12.67 -62.71
CA GLU A 171 10.15 13.79 -63.26
C GLU A 171 10.22 15.03 -62.38
N GLN A 172 9.95 14.90 -61.10
CA GLN A 172 10.03 16.01 -60.12
C GLN A 172 11.43 16.57 -59.98
N LEU A 173 12.48 15.73 -60.01
CA LEU A 173 13.87 16.20 -60.00
C LEU A 173 14.22 16.91 -61.28
N GLY A 174 13.75 16.44 -62.45
CA GLY A 174 13.94 17.10 -63.77
C GLY A 174 13.28 18.48 -63.85
N GLU A 175 12.09 18.63 -63.23
CA GLU A 175 11.39 19.93 -63.16
C GLU A 175 12.07 20.91 -62.19
N LEU A 176 12.52 20.44 -61.04
CA LEU A 176 13.09 21.28 -59.97
C LEU A 176 14.60 21.59 -60.16
N ALA A 177 15.32 20.74 -60.90
CA ALA A 177 16.75 20.92 -61.21
C ALA A 177 17.05 20.72 -62.71
N PRO A 178 16.50 21.53 -63.59
CA PRO A 178 16.67 21.36 -65.03
C PRO A 178 18.11 21.58 -65.57
N GLN A 179 19.01 22.06 -64.70
CA GLN A 179 20.41 22.30 -65.05
C GLN A 179 21.30 21.06 -64.78
N ALA A 180 20.78 20.04 -64.13
CA ALA A 180 21.54 18.83 -63.79
C ALA A 180 21.38 17.79 -64.91
N GLU A 181 22.43 17.61 -65.72
CA GLU A 181 22.40 16.72 -66.90
C GLU A 181 22.52 15.23 -66.55
N THR A 182 23.12 14.89 -65.34
CA THR A 182 23.40 13.50 -64.93
C THR A 182 22.93 13.27 -63.53
N ILE A 183 21.71 12.76 -63.38
CA ILE A 183 21.14 12.31 -62.11
C ILE A 183 20.80 10.83 -62.25
N ASP A 184 21.28 10.01 -61.34
CA ASP A 184 20.89 8.62 -61.20
C ASP A 184 20.15 8.43 -59.86
N VAL A 185 18.96 7.83 -59.92
CA VAL A 185 18.07 7.64 -58.78
C VAL A 185 17.83 6.15 -58.58
N THR A 186 18.10 5.67 -57.42
CA THR A 186 17.83 4.28 -57.03
C THR A 186 16.88 4.27 -55.81
N ILE A 187 15.76 3.55 -55.94
CA ILE A 187 14.86 3.30 -54.80
C ILE A 187 15.45 2.13 -53.98
N VAL A 188 15.81 2.40 -52.75
CA VAL A 188 16.34 1.39 -51.80
C VAL A 188 15.19 0.57 -51.21
N SER A 189 14.13 1.24 -50.79
CA SER A 189 12.89 0.63 -50.34
C SER A 189 11.73 1.61 -50.49
N ALA A 190 10.53 1.08 -50.74
CA ALA A 190 9.31 1.86 -50.81
C ALA A 190 8.25 1.23 -49.90
N SER A 191 7.58 2.06 -49.11
CA SER A 191 6.45 1.71 -48.27
C SER A 191 5.38 2.80 -48.36
N LYS A 192 4.18 2.53 -47.89
CA LYS A 192 3.10 3.53 -47.87
C LYS A 192 3.44 4.80 -47.04
N GLU A 193 4.40 4.71 -46.15
CA GLU A 193 4.77 5.81 -45.24
C GLU A 193 5.97 6.60 -45.73
N GLN A 194 6.91 5.95 -46.47
CA GLN A 194 8.13 6.57 -46.94
C GLN A 194 8.77 5.79 -48.10
N THR A 195 9.41 6.50 -49.00
CA THR A 195 10.29 5.96 -50.03
C THR A 195 11.73 6.36 -49.74
N CYS A 196 12.60 5.37 -49.58
CA CYS A 196 14.03 5.57 -49.33
C CYS A 196 14.79 5.62 -50.68
N LEU A 197 15.55 6.69 -50.85
CA LEU A 197 16.22 7.01 -52.12
C LEU A 197 17.73 7.12 -51.94
N PHE A 198 18.45 6.62 -52.93
CA PHE A 198 19.86 6.89 -53.15
C PHE A 198 20.01 7.61 -54.46
N ILE A 199 20.53 8.83 -54.44
CA ILE A 199 20.62 9.72 -55.57
C ILE A 199 22.09 10.11 -55.79
N VAL A 200 22.58 9.93 -57.01
CA VAL A 200 23.96 10.29 -57.38
C VAL A 200 23.92 11.29 -58.54
N CYS A 201 24.67 12.37 -58.41
CA CYS A 201 24.81 13.38 -59.47
C CYS A 201 26.29 13.80 -59.66
N ALA A 202 26.56 14.51 -60.72
CA ALA A 202 27.86 15.13 -60.92
C ALA A 202 28.10 16.23 -59.85
N LYS A 203 29.36 16.41 -59.42
CA LYS A 203 29.69 17.43 -58.39
C LYS A 203 29.27 18.86 -58.73
N PRO A 204 29.36 19.33 -59.99
CA PRO A 204 28.88 20.67 -60.33
C PRO A 204 27.37 20.86 -60.08
N ASP A 205 26.59 19.79 -60.22
CA ASP A 205 25.12 19.83 -60.10
C ASP A 205 24.62 19.60 -58.69
N ALA A 206 25.54 19.35 -57.73
CA ALA A 206 25.20 18.93 -56.39
C ALA A 206 24.33 19.95 -55.62
N GLU A 207 24.61 21.25 -55.79
CA GLU A 207 23.85 22.32 -55.11
C GLU A 207 22.42 22.44 -55.64
N ALA A 208 22.25 22.33 -56.97
CA ALA A 208 20.92 22.36 -57.60
C ALA A 208 20.07 21.15 -57.18
N VAL A 209 20.68 19.96 -57.12
CA VAL A 209 19.99 18.73 -56.67
C VAL A 209 19.68 18.80 -55.18
N GLU A 210 20.56 19.32 -54.34
CA GLU A 210 20.27 19.48 -52.90
C GLU A 210 19.10 20.43 -52.64
N ASP A 211 18.98 21.52 -53.40
CA ASP A 211 17.89 22.48 -53.27
C ASP A 211 16.58 21.91 -53.82
N ALA A 212 16.61 21.09 -54.87
CA ALA A 212 15.45 20.34 -55.35
C ALA A 212 14.96 19.34 -54.29
N LEU A 213 15.85 18.59 -53.69
CA LEU A 213 15.54 17.62 -52.63
C LEU A 213 14.95 18.30 -51.39
N LYS A 214 15.42 19.48 -51.01
CA LYS A 214 14.82 20.26 -49.94
C LYS A 214 13.35 20.62 -50.25
N LYS A 215 13.03 20.97 -51.47
CA LYS A 215 11.67 21.28 -51.91
C LYS A 215 10.75 20.04 -51.88
N MET A 216 11.33 18.87 -52.10
CA MET A 216 10.63 17.57 -52.03
C MET A 216 10.49 17.03 -50.59
N ASN A 217 10.80 17.79 -49.55
CA ASN A 217 10.80 17.34 -48.17
C ASN A 217 11.67 16.10 -47.90
N PHE A 218 12.82 16.05 -48.56
CA PHE A 218 13.77 14.95 -48.41
C PHE A 218 14.45 14.98 -47.06
N VAL A 219 14.31 13.91 -46.30
CA VAL A 219 14.85 13.76 -44.95
C VAL A 219 16.06 12.85 -44.95
N LYS A 220 17.19 13.34 -44.43
CA LYS A 220 18.41 12.55 -44.34
C LYS A 220 18.26 11.48 -43.23
N PRO A 221 18.71 10.23 -43.45
CA PRO A 221 18.66 9.18 -42.41
C PRO A 221 19.65 9.47 -41.30
N PRO A 222 19.54 8.77 -40.15
CA PRO A 222 20.56 8.84 -39.12
C PRO A 222 21.93 8.43 -39.70
N LEU A 223 22.92 9.31 -39.52
CA LEU A 223 24.26 9.10 -40.08
C LEU A 223 24.91 7.84 -39.48
N SER A 224 25.35 6.91 -40.31
CA SER A 224 26.07 5.71 -39.93
C SER A 224 27.29 5.53 -40.84
N GLN A 225 28.47 5.40 -40.25
CA GLN A 225 29.72 5.11 -40.98
C GLN A 225 29.85 3.66 -41.38
N THR A 226 28.93 2.81 -40.96
CA THR A 226 28.90 1.38 -41.30
C THR A 226 27.70 1.09 -42.18
N VAL A 227 27.83 0.06 -43.03
CA VAL A 227 26.75 -0.46 -43.87
C VAL A 227 25.54 -0.81 -42.98
N PRO A 228 24.30 -0.46 -43.35
CA PRO A 228 23.11 -0.64 -42.53
C PRO A 228 22.94 -2.07 -41.99
N ALA A 229 23.13 -3.08 -42.81
CA ALA A 229 23.04 -4.48 -42.39
C ALA A 229 24.01 -4.83 -41.25
N LYS A 230 25.26 -4.33 -41.33
CA LYS A 230 26.27 -4.54 -40.28
C LYS A 230 25.95 -3.75 -39.00
N ARG A 231 25.43 -2.52 -39.16
CA ARG A 231 25.02 -1.69 -38.00
C ARG A 231 23.81 -2.32 -37.30
N GLN A 232 22.85 -2.86 -38.06
CA GLN A 232 21.72 -3.58 -37.47
C GLN A 232 22.19 -4.78 -36.65
N GLN A 233 23.10 -5.60 -37.14
CA GLN A 233 23.64 -6.71 -36.37
C GLN A 233 24.33 -6.24 -35.05
N GLN A 234 25.10 -5.15 -35.12
CA GLN A 234 25.71 -4.57 -33.94
C GLN A 234 24.65 -4.11 -32.90
N LEU A 235 23.57 -3.47 -33.36
CA LEU A 235 22.47 -3.04 -32.49
C LEU A 235 21.71 -4.22 -31.89
N GLU A 236 21.54 -5.32 -32.65
CA GLU A 236 20.96 -6.57 -32.14
C GLU A 236 21.83 -7.20 -31.04
N GLU A 237 23.16 -7.18 -31.22
CA GLU A 237 24.11 -7.66 -30.20
C GLU A 237 24.11 -6.75 -28.95
N GLU A 238 24.10 -5.42 -29.15
CA GLU A 238 23.97 -4.43 -28.08
C GLU A 238 22.67 -4.63 -27.30
N LEU A 239 21.53 -4.80 -28.01
CA LEU A 239 20.21 -5.03 -27.42
C LEU A 239 20.17 -6.35 -26.62
N ALA A 240 20.74 -7.42 -27.18
CA ALA A 240 20.83 -8.71 -26.50
C ALA A 240 21.65 -8.60 -25.22
N LYS A 241 22.73 -7.83 -25.23
CA LYS A 241 23.57 -7.57 -24.07
C LYS A 241 22.82 -6.79 -22.98
N GLU A 242 22.13 -5.69 -23.36
CA GLU A 242 21.32 -4.93 -22.40
C GLU A 242 20.24 -5.80 -21.77
N LYS A 243 19.50 -6.58 -22.55
CA LYS A 243 18.48 -7.53 -22.04
C LYS A 243 19.10 -8.64 -21.16
N ALA A 244 20.32 -9.05 -21.41
CA ALA A 244 21.02 -10.03 -20.57
C ALA A 244 21.43 -9.43 -19.21
N GLU A 245 21.93 -8.17 -19.18
CA GLU A 245 22.26 -7.50 -17.93
C GLU A 245 21.01 -7.23 -17.07
N ILE A 246 19.87 -6.86 -17.68
CA ILE A 246 18.58 -6.74 -16.98
C ILE A 246 18.23 -8.06 -16.30
N LYS A 247 18.22 -9.18 -17.05
CA LYS A 247 17.89 -10.51 -16.50
C LYS A 247 18.85 -10.93 -15.39
N LYS A 248 20.12 -10.61 -15.52
CA LYS A 248 21.13 -10.91 -14.50
C LYS A 248 20.89 -10.12 -13.22
N ALA A 249 20.54 -8.84 -13.33
CA ALA A 249 20.22 -8.00 -12.18
C ALA A 249 18.90 -8.44 -11.52
N GLU A 250 17.87 -8.77 -12.31
CA GLU A 250 16.60 -9.32 -11.80
C GLU A 250 16.81 -10.63 -11.03
N LYS A 251 17.67 -11.53 -11.58
CA LYS A 251 18.04 -12.76 -10.88
C LYS A 251 18.75 -12.50 -9.58
N ALA A 252 19.68 -11.52 -9.55
CA ALA A 252 20.37 -11.14 -8.33
C ALA A 252 19.41 -10.55 -7.28
N VAL A 253 18.36 -9.83 -7.69
CA VAL A 253 17.28 -9.38 -6.79
C VAL A 253 16.50 -10.58 -6.25
N ALA A 254 16.15 -11.55 -7.11
CA ALA A 254 15.42 -12.75 -6.70
C ALA A 254 16.21 -13.62 -5.71
N GLU A 255 17.54 -13.71 -5.85
CA GLU A 255 18.42 -14.41 -4.90
C GLU A 255 18.41 -13.78 -3.50
N MET A 256 18.04 -12.50 -3.38
CA MET A 256 17.89 -11.79 -2.10
C MET A 256 16.48 -11.87 -1.49
N ALA A 257 15.52 -12.51 -2.16
CA ALA A 257 14.16 -12.67 -1.66
C ALA A 257 14.06 -13.31 -0.27
N PRO A 258 14.91 -14.30 0.13
CA PRO A 258 14.90 -14.87 1.48
C PRO A 258 15.21 -13.86 2.60
N ASP A 259 15.89 -12.77 2.29
CA ASP A 259 16.22 -11.73 3.26
C ASP A 259 15.04 -10.78 3.54
N ARG A 260 13.92 -10.91 2.86
CA ARG A 260 12.74 -10.02 2.94
C ARG A 260 12.25 -9.80 4.36
N GLU A 261 12.08 -10.86 5.13
CA GLU A 261 11.58 -10.76 6.52
C GLU A 261 12.57 -10.02 7.42
N LEU A 262 13.87 -10.21 7.23
CA LEU A 262 14.88 -9.44 7.94
C LEU A 262 14.89 -7.95 7.54
N ILE A 263 14.63 -7.64 6.27
CA ILE A 263 14.52 -6.24 5.81
C ILE A 263 13.26 -5.59 6.39
N LYS A 264 12.11 -6.30 6.43
CA LYS A 264 10.89 -5.83 7.10
C LYS A 264 11.14 -5.56 8.59
N PHE A 265 11.81 -6.49 9.27
CA PHE A 265 12.20 -6.31 10.67
C PHE A 265 13.05 -5.05 10.87
N VAL A 266 14.06 -4.83 10.01
CA VAL A 266 14.95 -3.67 10.11
C VAL A 266 14.22 -2.36 9.80
N MET A 267 13.25 -2.38 8.89
CA MET A 267 12.36 -1.24 8.63
C MET A 267 11.58 -0.87 9.90
N ASP A 268 10.92 -1.84 10.54
CA ASP A 268 10.17 -1.64 11.78
C ASP A 268 11.09 -1.20 12.94
N TYR A 269 12.29 -1.79 13.04
CA TYR A 269 13.29 -1.40 14.04
C TYR A 269 13.70 0.08 13.92
N TYR A 270 13.95 0.57 12.71
CA TYR A 270 14.29 1.98 12.50
C TYR A 270 13.09 2.90 12.67
N THR A 271 11.89 2.48 12.27
CA THR A 271 10.64 3.21 12.50
C THR A 271 10.38 3.42 14.00
N MET A 272 10.44 2.35 14.79
CA MET A 272 10.31 2.45 16.27
C MET A 272 11.36 3.35 16.90
N ARG A 273 12.59 3.34 16.38
CA ARG A 273 13.64 4.26 16.85
C ARG A 273 13.35 5.69 16.47
N ALA A 274 12.89 5.96 15.25
CA ALA A 274 12.52 7.30 14.81
C ALA A 274 11.38 7.86 15.68
N GLU A 275 10.35 7.07 15.97
CA GLU A 275 9.26 7.44 16.87
C GLU A 275 9.76 7.75 18.29
N LYS A 276 10.60 6.87 18.85
CA LYS A 276 11.22 7.08 20.16
C LYS A 276 12.01 8.40 20.23
N TYR A 277 12.78 8.70 19.18
CA TYR A 277 13.53 9.96 19.10
C TYR A 277 12.60 11.15 18.84
N GLY A 278 11.46 10.96 18.18
CA GLY A 278 10.38 11.94 18.07
C GLY A 278 9.83 12.32 19.45
N VAL A 279 9.54 11.34 20.27
CA VAL A 279 9.11 11.54 21.68
C VAL A 279 10.20 12.26 22.47
N LEU A 280 11.47 11.83 22.37
CA LEU A 280 12.59 12.47 23.04
C LEU A 280 12.73 13.96 22.71
N ASN A 281 12.45 14.33 21.46
CA ASN A 281 12.49 15.73 21.02
C ASN A 281 11.42 16.60 21.71
N GLY A 282 10.28 16.01 22.03
CA GLY A 282 9.15 16.69 22.69
C GLY A 282 9.29 16.79 24.22
N LEU A 283 10.21 16.03 24.86
CA LEU A 283 10.32 16.00 26.31
C LEU A 283 10.97 17.27 26.87
N ALA A 284 10.34 17.80 27.90
CA ALA A 284 10.90 18.87 28.69
C ALA A 284 12.07 18.36 29.56
N GLN A 285 13.11 19.15 29.64
CA GLN A 285 14.28 18.82 30.46
C GLN A 285 14.95 20.05 31.05
N SER A 286 15.53 19.88 32.24
CA SER A 286 16.45 20.85 32.83
C SER A 286 17.92 20.43 32.58
N ARG A 287 18.87 21.06 33.26
CA ARG A 287 20.29 20.66 33.19
C ARG A 287 20.53 19.23 33.65
N ARG A 288 19.80 18.71 34.65
CA ARG A 288 20.07 17.43 35.31
C ARG A 288 18.92 16.42 35.26
N VAL A 289 17.68 16.89 35.08
CA VAL A 289 16.48 16.06 35.10
C VAL A 289 15.69 16.17 33.82
N PHE A 290 14.89 15.15 33.51
CA PHE A 290 13.92 15.12 32.45
C PHE A 290 12.51 14.94 33.05
N PHE A 291 11.51 15.36 32.27
CA PHE A 291 10.11 15.23 32.63
C PHE A 291 9.37 14.50 31.51
N ILE A 292 8.53 13.55 31.90
CA ILE A 292 7.58 12.87 31.01
C ILE A 292 6.21 13.11 31.59
N THR A 293 5.32 13.69 30.79
CA THR A 293 3.89 13.82 31.11
C THR A 293 3.07 12.92 30.21
N GLY A 294 1.96 12.42 30.73
CA GLY A 294 1.08 11.56 29.95
C GLY A 294 -0.10 11.05 30.74
N TYR A 295 -0.79 10.09 30.15
CA TYR A 295 -1.95 9.46 30.77
C TYR A 295 -1.75 7.96 30.89
N VAL A 296 -2.19 7.40 32.01
CA VAL A 296 -2.08 5.97 32.33
C VAL A 296 -3.41 5.46 32.89
N PRO A 297 -3.84 4.23 32.52
CA PRO A 297 -4.99 3.61 33.15
C PRO A 297 -4.78 3.48 34.67
N GLU A 298 -5.78 3.85 35.48
CA GLU A 298 -5.70 3.79 36.95
C GLU A 298 -5.28 2.40 37.44
N SER A 299 -5.76 1.34 36.77
CA SER A 299 -5.41 -0.05 37.11
C SER A 299 -3.94 -0.40 36.88
N ALA A 300 -3.24 0.33 36.02
CA ALA A 300 -1.83 0.09 35.68
C ALA A 300 -0.88 1.02 36.45
N ALA A 301 -1.37 2.11 37.04
CA ALA A 301 -0.58 3.17 37.67
C ALA A 301 0.36 2.64 38.76
N ALA A 302 -0.17 1.91 39.74
CA ALA A 302 0.62 1.38 40.87
C ALA A 302 1.71 0.39 40.43
N LYS A 303 1.41 -0.44 39.42
CA LYS A 303 2.38 -1.40 38.86
C LYS A 303 3.50 -0.67 38.11
N LEU A 304 3.14 0.36 37.34
CA LEU A 304 4.09 1.17 36.57
C LEU A 304 5.06 1.91 37.53
N GLU A 305 4.53 2.55 38.56
CA GLU A 305 5.32 3.25 39.57
C GLU A 305 6.34 2.34 40.20
N LYS A 306 5.91 1.17 40.71
CA LYS A 306 6.80 0.19 41.31
C LYS A 306 7.92 -0.25 40.36
N LEU A 307 7.60 -0.56 39.10
CA LEU A 307 8.59 -0.97 38.10
C LEU A 307 9.61 0.13 37.79
N LEU A 308 9.18 1.38 37.79
CA LEU A 308 10.04 2.53 37.51
C LEU A 308 10.98 2.77 38.69
N GLN A 309 10.47 2.79 39.93
CA GLN A 309 11.25 3.04 41.14
C GLN A 309 12.22 1.90 41.48
N GLU A 310 11.92 0.64 41.09
CA GLU A 310 12.83 -0.49 41.27
C GLU A 310 14.09 -0.38 40.36
N LYS A 311 13.98 0.26 39.21
CA LYS A 311 15.07 0.27 38.20
C LYS A 311 15.79 1.61 38.08
N TYR A 312 15.09 2.71 38.38
CA TYR A 312 15.59 4.05 38.14
C TYR A 312 15.29 4.99 39.30
N GLU A 313 16.12 6.00 39.46
CA GLU A 313 15.89 7.09 40.41
C GLU A 313 14.88 8.09 39.82
N VAL A 314 13.59 7.80 39.96
CA VAL A 314 12.48 8.60 39.43
C VAL A 314 11.45 8.92 40.49
N VAL A 315 10.85 10.08 40.39
CA VAL A 315 9.66 10.48 41.14
C VAL A 315 8.49 10.43 40.21
N VAL A 316 7.41 9.77 40.65
CA VAL A 316 6.17 9.64 39.87
C VAL A 316 5.06 10.31 40.66
N GLU A 317 4.36 11.24 40.03
CA GLU A 317 3.22 11.95 40.61
C GLU A 317 1.98 11.71 39.76
N TYR A 318 0.85 11.42 40.37
CA TYR A 318 -0.43 11.21 39.72
C TYR A 318 -1.40 12.29 40.13
N THR A 319 -2.09 12.84 39.13
CA THR A 319 -3.15 13.82 39.31
C THR A 319 -4.41 13.39 38.52
N GLU A 320 -5.57 13.80 38.95
CA GLU A 320 -6.80 13.62 38.20
C GLU A 320 -6.77 14.58 36.98
N PRO A 321 -7.12 14.10 35.77
CA PRO A 321 -7.19 14.96 34.60
C PRO A 321 -8.28 16.02 34.77
N GLY A 322 -8.02 17.26 34.33
CA GLY A 322 -9.01 18.33 34.30
C GLY A 322 -10.21 18.01 33.40
N ASP A 323 -11.32 18.74 33.61
CA ASP A 323 -12.55 18.49 32.82
C ASP A 323 -12.44 18.96 31.37
N GLU A 324 -11.60 19.94 31.11
CA GLU A 324 -11.33 20.48 29.75
C GLU A 324 -10.12 19.79 29.06
N GLU A 325 -9.45 18.86 29.73
CA GLU A 325 -8.32 18.16 29.15
C GLU A 325 -8.80 17.05 28.19
N ASP A 326 -8.19 17.01 27.01
CA ASP A 326 -8.38 15.91 26.06
C ASP A 326 -7.63 14.65 26.55
N VAL A 327 -8.38 13.78 27.21
CA VAL A 327 -7.86 12.57 27.85
C VAL A 327 -8.05 11.40 26.89
N PRO A 328 -6.99 10.62 26.63
CA PRO A 328 -7.13 9.43 25.79
C PRO A 328 -8.10 8.43 26.42
N ILE A 329 -8.91 7.80 25.59
CA ILE A 329 -9.96 6.89 26.04
C ILE A 329 -9.56 5.46 25.74
N LEU A 330 -9.55 4.65 26.79
CA LEU A 330 -9.35 3.21 26.69
C LEU A 330 -10.68 2.51 27.02
N LEU A 331 -11.18 1.73 26.04
CA LEU A 331 -12.36 0.89 26.23
C LEU A 331 -11.94 -0.49 26.75
N HIS A 332 -12.67 -0.99 27.73
CA HIS A 332 -12.52 -2.37 28.22
C HIS A 332 -13.90 -3.03 28.30
N ASN A 333 -14.25 -3.68 27.20
CA ASN A 333 -15.53 -4.35 27.05
C ASN A 333 -15.43 -5.86 27.29
N ASN A 334 -16.57 -6.47 27.57
CA ASN A 334 -16.67 -7.93 27.63
C ASN A 334 -16.53 -8.55 26.25
N LYS A 335 -16.32 -9.88 26.19
CA LYS A 335 -16.11 -10.64 24.94
C LYS A 335 -17.25 -10.54 23.95
N PHE A 336 -18.45 -10.14 24.37
CA PHE A 336 -19.62 -9.98 23.53
C PHE A 336 -19.67 -8.59 22.85
N ALA A 337 -19.32 -7.54 23.60
CA ALA A 337 -19.33 -6.16 23.12
C ALA A 337 -18.01 -5.73 22.46
N GLU A 338 -16.86 -6.27 22.92
CA GLU A 338 -15.52 -6.01 22.37
C GLU A 338 -15.45 -6.06 20.82
N PRO A 339 -16.10 -7.01 20.12
CA PRO A 339 -16.04 -7.08 18.66
C PRO A 339 -16.67 -5.89 17.92
N VAL A 340 -17.57 -5.16 18.59
CA VAL A 340 -18.30 -4.01 18.00
C VAL A 340 -17.62 -2.68 18.31
N GLU A 341 -16.56 -2.67 19.14
CA GLU A 341 -15.79 -1.45 19.44
C GLU A 341 -15.33 -0.72 18.17
N GLY A 342 -14.80 -1.46 17.18
CA GLY A 342 -14.38 -0.86 15.91
C GLY A 342 -15.50 -0.17 15.12
N VAL A 343 -16.75 -0.61 15.30
CA VAL A 343 -17.91 0.08 14.70
C VAL A 343 -18.14 1.42 15.41
N ILE A 344 -18.02 1.44 16.74
CA ILE A 344 -18.19 2.66 17.52
C ILE A 344 -17.04 3.63 17.26
N GLU A 345 -15.81 3.16 17.25
CA GLU A 345 -14.62 3.95 16.92
C GLU A 345 -14.70 4.63 15.55
N SER A 346 -15.37 3.99 14.59
CA SER A 346 -15.58 4.57 13.25
C SER A 346 -16.48 5.81 13.24
N TYR A 347 -17.32 5.96 14.25
CA TYR A 347 -18.19 7.15 14.42
C TYR A 347 -17.57 8.15 15.39
N SER A 348 -17.40 7.78 16.65
CA SER A 348 -16.77 8.60 17.69
C SER A 348 -16.57 7.74 18.95
N VAL A 349 -15.44 7.87 19.61
CA VAL A 349 -15.21 7.26 20.92
C VAL A 349 -15.98 8.06 21.97
N PRO A 350 -16.64 7.41 22.99
CA PRO A 350 -17.34 8.12 24.06
C PRO A 350 -16.40 9.06 24.81
N SER A 351 -16.82 10.26 25.12
CA SER A 351 -16.04 11.23 25.90
C SER A 351 -15.87 10.83 27.37
N LYS A 352 -14.95 11.49 28.08
CA LYS A 352 -14.78 11.33 29.54
C LYS A 352 -16.11 11.50 30.26
N GLY A 353 -16.53 10.51 31.03
CA GLY A 353 -17.78 10.54 31.80
C GLY A 353 -19.04 10.14 31.03
N GLU A 354 -18.96 9.92 29.73
CA GLU A 354 -20.06 9.35 28.94
C GLU A 354 -20.20 7.85 29.18
N ILE A 355 -21.38 7.33 28.85
CA ILE A 355 -21.67 5.90 28.96
C ILE A 355 -21.23 5.24 27.66
N ASP A 356 -20.44 4.18 27.77
CA ASP A 356 -20.09 3.37 26.62
C ASP A 356 -21.34 2.62 26.09
N PRO A 357 -21.77 2.89 24.84
CA PRO A 357 -22.92 2.24 24.25
C PRO A 357 -22.62 0.84 23.71
N SER A 358 -21.37 0.37 23.76
CA SER A 358 -20.86 -0.82 23.06
C SER A 358 -21.72 -2.08 23.32
N MET A 359 -22.16 -2.29 24.54
CA MET A 359 -22.97 -3.45 24.91
C MET A 359 -24.36 -3.43 24.24
N ILE A 360 -24.98 -2.27 24.21
CA ILE A 360 -26.33 -2.08 23.64
C ILE A 360 -26.24 -2.12 22.12
N VAL A 361 -25.25 -1.43 21.56
CA VAL A 361 -24.97 -1.47 20.11
C VAL A 361 -24.70 -2.90 19.66
N ALA A 362 -23.88 -3.67 20.37
CA ALA A 362 -23.61 -5.07 20.05
C ALA A 362 -24.89 -5.92 19.98
N LEU A 363 -25.77 -5.77 20.99
CA LEU A 363 -27.03 -6.51 21.02
C LEU A 363 -27.89 -6.23 19.77
N PHE A 364 -28.14 -4.94 19.51
CA PHE A 364 -28.96 -4.55 18.35
C PHE A 364 -28.28 -4.85 17.02
N TYR A 365 -26.98 -4.66 16.93
CA TYR A 365 -26.21 -4.92 15.71
C TYR A 365 -26.32 -6.39 15.30
N TYR A 366 -26.09 -7.32 16.22
CA TYR A 366 -26.18 -8.74 15.92
C TYR A 366 -27.61 -9.17 15.59
N VAL A 367 -28.59 -8.70 16.35
CA VAL A 367 -30.00 -9.04 16.10
C VAL A 367 -30.50 -8.50 14.77
N GLN A 368 -30.22 -7.22 14.47
CA GLN A 368 -30.67 -6.60 13.24
C GLN A 368 -29.94 -7.15 12.02
N PHE A 369 -28.62 -7.39 12.11
CA PHE A 369 -27.85 -8.01 11.04
C PHE A 369 -28.44 -9.40 10.69
N GLY A 370 -28.67 -10.21 11.70
CA GLY A 370 -29.27 -11.53 11.51
C GLY A 370 -30.67 -11.47 10.92
N LEU A 371 -31.49 -10.52 11.36
CA LEU A 371 -32.85 -10.30 10.83
C LEU A 371 -32.83 -9.88 9.36
N MET A 372 -31.89 -9.01 8.98
CA MET A 372 -31.75 -8.52 7.61
C MET A 372 -31.31 -9.61 6.64
N LEU A 373 -30.34 -10.44 7.02
CA LEU A 373 -29.83 -11.51 6.18
C LEU A 373 -30.73 -12.75 6.22
N SER A 374 -31.25 -13.12 7.39
CA SER A 374 -32.26 -14.11 7.75
C SER A 374 -32.24 -15.42 6.93
N ASP A 375 -31.09 -15.99 6.68
CA ASP A 375 -30.88 -17.24 5.96
C ASP A 375 -29.98 -18.19 6.76
N ALA A 376 -30.46 -19.37 7.11
CA ALA A 376 -29.76 -20.30 7.99
C ALA A 376 -28.47 -20.85 7.35
N ALA A 377 -28.48 -21.09 6.03
CA ALA A 377 -27.31 -21.63 5.34
C ALA A 377 -26.16 -20.62 5.25
N TYR A 378 -26.47 -19.37 4.87
CA TYR A 378 -25.48 -18.29 4.85
C TYR A 378 -24.94 -18.01 6.26
N GLY A 379 -25.83 -18.04 7.29
CA GLY A 379 -25.40 -17.91 8.67
C GLY A 379 -24.41 -19.00 9.10
N LEU A 380 -24.70 -20.27 8.78
CA LEU A 380 -23.81 -21.40 9.08
C LEU A 380 -22.47 -21.29 8.36
N ILE A 381 -22.45 -20.87 7.09
CA ILE A 381 -21.21 -20.63 6.33
C ILE A 381 -20.39 -19.53 6.99
N MET A 382 -21.04 -18.44 7.41
CA MET A 382 -20.35 -17.35 8.12
C MET A 382 -19.73 -17.84 9.43
N VAL A 383 -20.48 -18.59 10.25
CA VAL A 383 -19.96 -19.16 11.51
C VAL A 383 -18.81 -20.12 11.24
N ALA A 384 -18.96 -21.04 10.30
CA ALA A 384 -17.93 -22.01 9.97
C ALA A 384 -16.65 -21.33 9.43
N GLY A 385 -16.81 -20.38 8.51
CA GLY A 385 -15.68 -19.63 7.91
C GLY A 385 -14.94 -18.78 8.94
N THR A 386 -15.67 -18.01 9.77
CA THR A 386 -15.06 -17.17 10.80
C THR A 386 -14.43 -18.01 11.91
N ALA A 387 -15.05 -19.10 12.34
CA ALA A 387 -14.49 -20.02 13.32
C ALA A 387 -13.21 -20.69 12.80
N TYR A 388 -13.21 -21.09 11.52
CA TYR A 388 -12.00 -21.62 10.87
C TYR A 388 -10.86 -20.59 10.87
N CYS A 389 -11.14 -19.35 10.46
CA CYS A 389 -10.15 -18.28 10.47
C CYS A 389 -9.61 -18.00 11.88
N LEU A 390 -10.48 -17.91 12.88
CA LEU A 390 -10.10 -17.64 14.28
C LEU A 390 -9.27 -18.77 14.91
N THR A 391 -9.50 -20.03 14.48
CA THR A 391 -8.76 -21.19 15.02
C THR A 391 -7.44 -21.41 14.30
N LYS A 392 -7.40 -21.19 12.98
CA LYS A 392 -6.22 -21.39 12.15
C LYS A 392 -5.20 -20.25 12.33
N PHE A 393 -5.64 -19.01 12.30
CA PHE A 393 -4.78 -17.83 12.33
C PHE A 393 -4.72 -17.21 13.73
N LYS A 394 -3.91 -17.80 14.60
CA LYS A 394 -3.78 -17.37 16.02
C LYS A 394 -3.15 -15.98 16.15
N ASN A 395 -2.22 -15.64 15.25
CA ASN A 395 -1.47 -14.38 15.26
C ASN A 395 -2.17 -13.25 14.48
N MET A 396 -3.45 -13.46 14.13
CA MET A 396 -4.26 -12.45 13.46
C MET A 396 -4.22 -11.12 14.23
N GLU A 397 -4.12 -10.02 13.50
CA GLU A 397 -4.14 -8.66 14.07
C GLU A 397 -5.40 -8.44 14.93
N ALA A 398 -5.23 -7.70 16.06
CA ALA A 398 -6.30 -7.53 17.04
C ALA A 398 -7.60 -6.96 16.43
N GLY A 399 -7.50 -5.97 15.55
CA GLY A 399 -8.65 -5.40 14.83
C GLY A 399 -9.37 -6.43 13.96
N MET A 400 -8.61 -7.18 13.17
CA MET A 400 -9.16 -8.25 12.32
C MET A 400 -9.77 -9.37 13.14
N LYS A 401 -9.19 -9.72 14.28
CA LYS A 401 -9.72 -10.72 15.20
C LYS A 401 -11.05 -10.29 15.81
N LYS A 402 -11.19 -9.02 16.21
CA LYS A 402 -12.46 -8.43 16.65
C LYS A 402 -13.51 -8.49 15.53
N PHE A 403 -13.13 -8.10 14.32
CA PHE A 403 -13.98 -8.14 13.13
C PHE A 403 -14.48 -9.57 12.81
N MET A 404 -13.61 -10.57 12.83
CA MET A 404 -14.02 -11.97 12.63
C MET A 404 -14.95 -12.47 13.73
N LYS A 405 -14.71 -12.11 15.00
CA LYS A 405 -15.63 -12.42 16.10
C LYS A 405 -16.99 -11.76 15.91
N MET A 406 -17.05 -10.50 15.46
CA MET A 406 -18.27 -9.78 15.15
C MET A 406 -19.11 -10.54 14.11
N PHE A 407 -18.48 -10.93 12.99
CA PHE A 407 -19.17 -11.72 11.95
C PHE A 407 -19.58 -13.12 12.42
N MET A 408 -18.83 -13.72 13.34
CA MET A 408 -19.24 -14.99 13.96
C MET A 408 -20.55 -14.81 14.74
N TYR A 409 -20.69 -13.77 15.56
CA TYR A 409 -21.94 -13.48 16.27
C TYR A 409 -23.08 -13.09 15.32
N CYS A 410 -22.79 -12.31 14.28
CA CYS A 410 -23.74 -12.02 13.20
C CYS A 410 -24.22 -13.30 12.51
N GLY A 411 -23.30 -14.22 12.19
CA GLY A 411 -23.63 -15.51 11.58
C GLY A 411 -24.51 -16.39 12.47
N ILE A 412 -24.26 -16.43 13.79
CA ILE A 412 -25.12 -17.13 14.75
C ILE A 412 -26.53 -16.54 14.74
N SER A 413 -26.65 -15.22 14.78
CA SER A 413 -27.94 -14.52 14.72
C SER A 413 -28.66 -14.76 13.38
N THR A 414 -27.91 -14.71 12.26
CA THR A 414 -28.45 -15.00 10.92
C THR A 414 -28.99 -16.44 10.83
N THR A 415 -28.25 -17.38 11.38
CA THR A 415 -28.70 -18.80 11.45
C THR A 415 -29.99 -18.93 12.25
N PHE A 416 -30.08 -18.27 13.41
CA PHE A 416 -31.27 -18.26 14.25
C PHE A 416 -32.49 -17.70 13.50
N TRP A 417 -32.37 -16.51 12.90
CA TRP A 417 -33.45 -15.89 12.15
C TRP A 417 -33.78 -16.67 10.88
N GLY A 418 -32.82 -17.30 10.22
CA GLY A 418 -33.04 -18.18 9.07
C GLY A 418 -33.90 -19.37 9.42
N PHE A 419 -33.69 -20.01 10.57
CA PHE A 419 -34.58 -21.09 11.06
C PHE A 419 -35.96 -20.57 11.45
N MET A 420 -36.03 -19.38 12.10
CA MET A 420 -37.31 -18.76 12.43
C MET A 420 -38.17 -18.50 11.21
N PHE A 421 -37.57 -18.10 10.10
CA PHE A 421 -38.26 -17.78 8.85
C PHE A 421 -38.29 -18.94 7.83
N GLY A 422 -37.61 -20.06 8.12
CA GLY A 422 -37.59 -21.24 7.25
C GLY A 422 -36.77 -21.05 5.97
N SER A 423 -35.78 -20.12 5.95
CA SER A 423 -34.93 -19.86 4.81
C SER A 423 -33.62 -20.65 4.91
N PHE A 424 -33.28 -21.36 3.84
CA PHE A 424 -32.03 -22.11 3.69
C PHE A 424 -31.54 -22.01 2.24
N PHE A 425 -30.65 -21.12 1.92
CA PHE A 425 -30.35 -20.63 0.57
C PHE A 425 -31.64 -20.15 -0.13
N GLY A 426 -32.42 -19.33 0.57
CA GLY A 426 -33.79 -19.01 0.15
C GLY A 426 -34.69 -20.22 0.23
N ASP A 427 -35.27 -20.65 -0.90
CA ASP A 427 -36.16 -21.80 -1.04
C ASP A 427 -35.46 -23.04 -1.67
N ALA A 428 -34.13 -23.09 -1.67
CA ALA A 428 -33.38 -24.11 -2.38
C ALA A 428 -33.72 -25.53 -1.93
N VAL A 429 -33.95 -25.75 -0.63
CA VAL A 429 -34.30 -27.10 -0.10
C VAL A 429 -35.60 -27.59 -0.72
N ASN A 430 -36.64 -26.76 -0.78
CA ASN A 430 -37.93 -27.11 -1.34
C ASN A 430 -37.83 -27.35 -2.85
N VAL A 431 -37.13 -26.49 -3.57
CA VAL A 431 -36.92 -26.59 -5.02
C VAL A 431 -36.14 -27.85 -5.38
N ILE A 432 -35.05 -28.14 -4.68
CA ILE A 432 -34.24 -29.36 -4.92
C ILE A 432 -35.03 -30.61 -4.61
N ALA A 433 -35.76 -30.66 -3.48
CA ALA A 433 -36.56 -31.80 -3.08
C ALA A 433 -37.67 -32.11 -4.09
N THR A 434 -38.36 -31.09 -4.58
CA THR A 434 -39.45 -31.25 -5.55
C THR A 434 -38.95 -31.57 -6.96
N THR A 435 -37.95 -30.87 -7.44
CA THR A 435 -37.48 -30.94 -8.84
C THR A 435 -36.60 -32.17 -9.10
N PHE A 436 -35.64 -32.45 -8.21
CA PHE A 436 -34.67 -33.53 -8.43
C PHE A 436 -35.07 -34.86 -7.76
N PHE A 437 -35.78 -34.80 -6.64
CA PHE A 437 -36.15 -36.00 -5.89
C PHE A 437 -37.61 -36.33 -5.95
N ASN A 438 -38.44 -35.50 -6.59
CA ASN A 438 -39.90 -35.65 -6.68
C ASN A 438 -40.57 -35.92 -5.31
N ARG A 439 -40.07 -35.23 -4.27
CA ARG A 439 -40.53 -35.31 -2.88
C ARG A 439 -41.04 -33.96 -2.39
N PRO A 440 -42.34 -33.64 -2.60
CA PRO A 440 -42.93 -32.39 -2.14
C PRO A 440 -43.12 -32.33 -0.61
N ASP A 441 -42.98 -33.47 0.07
CA ASP A 441 -43.15 -33.59 1.54
C ASP A 441 -41.97 -32.96 2.32
N ILE A 442 -40.81 -32.80 1.68
CA ILE A 442 -39.62 -32.23 2.31
C ILE A 442 -39.69 -30.71 2.15
N ARG A 443 -40.31 -30.06 3.15
CA ARG A 443 -40.32 -28.60 3.25
C ARG A 443 -39.70 -28.17 4.58
N LEU A 444 -38.83 -27.16 4.53
CA LEU A 444 -38.41 -26.45 5.74
C LEU A 444 -39.55 -25.51 6.14
N ALA A 445 -40.34 -25.96 7.10
CA ALA A 445 -41.42 -25.14 7.64
C ALA A 445 -40.83 -24.03 8.51
N PRO A 446 -41.22 -22.74 8.35
CA PRO A 446 -40.80 -21.67 9.23
C PRO A 446 -41.29 -21.95 10.67
N LEU A 447 -40.43 -21.70 11.65
CA LEU A 447 -40.76 -21.81 13.07
C LEU A 447 -41.71 -20.69 13.53
N TRP A 448 -41.71 -19.56 12.82
CA TRP A 448 -42.54 -18.41 13.16
C TRP A 448 -43.47 -18.03 12.00
N PHE A 449 -42.96 -17.37 10.96
CA PHE A 449 -43.70 -17.07 9.74
C PHE A 449 -42.76 -16.94 8.56
N GLU A 450 -43.29 -17.08 7.37
CA GLU A 450 -42.58 -16.95 6.12
C GLU A 450 -42.60 -15.47 5.66
N PRO A 451 -41.44 -14.77 5.57
CA PRO A 451 -41.38 -13.36 5.19
C PRO A 451 -41.90 -13.08 3.78
N VAL A 452 -41.70 -14.01 2.84
CA VAL A 452 -42.14 -13.86 1.44
C VAL A 452 -43.65 -13.85 1.36
N SER A 453 -44.33 -14.74 2.12
CA SER A 453 -45.80 -14.84 2.15
C SER A 453 -46.45 -13.74 2.99
N LEU A 454 -45.77 -13.23 4.00
CA LEU A 454 -46.29 -12.24 4.95
C LEU A 454 -45.36 -11.04 5.15
N PRO A 455 -45.00 -10.28 4.09
CA PRO A 455 -44.02 -9.21 4.15
C PRO A 455 -44.41 -8.07 5.10
N MET A 456 -45.69 -7.79 5.24
CA MET A 456 -46.20 -6.78 6.17
C MET A 456 -45.91 -7.10 7.64
N LYS A 457 -45.92 -8.39 8.02
CA LYS A 457 -45.53 -8.78 9.39
C LYS A 457 -44.05 -8.52 9.66
N LEU A 458 -43.18 -8.86 8.71
CA LEU A 458 -41.76 -8.58 8.83
C LEU A 458 -41.49 -7.08 8.93
N LEU A 459 -42.16 -6.29 8.07
CA LEU A 459 -42.02 -4.84 8.06
C LEU A 459 -42.40 -4.22 9.41
N VAL A 460 -43.57 -4.58 9.95
CA VAL A 460 -44.03 -4.06 11.25
C VAL A 460 -43.12 -4.49 12.38
N PHE A 461 -42.62 -5.74 12.37
CA PHE A 461 -41.66 -6.22 13.36
C PHE A 461 -40.31 -5.49 13.31
N ALA A 462 -39.75 -5.35 12.10
CA ALA A 462 -38.47 -4.62 11.89
C ALA A 462 -38.59 -3.13 12.28
N PHE A 463 -39.74 -2.51 11.94
CA PHE A 463 -40.03 -1.14 12.32
C PHE A 463 -40.15 -0.97 13.84
N GLY A 464 -40.86 -1.88 14.51
CA GLY A 464 -40.97 -1.92 15.96
C GLY A 464 -39.63 -2.08 16.65
N LEU A 465 -38.75 -2.93 16.13
CA LEU A 465 -37.41 -3.14 16.64
C LEU A 465 -36.54 -1.89 16.43
N GLY A 466 -36.68 -1.20 15.28
CA GLY A 466 -35.99 0.05 15.00
C GLY A 466 -36.44 1.19 15.95
N ILE A 467 -37.75 1.32 16.21
CA ILE A 467 -38.27 2.27 17.18
C ILE A 467 -37.72 1.99 18.57
N LEU A 468 -37.74 0.72 19.00
CA LEU A 468 -37.19 0.33 20.29
C LEU A 468 -35.70 0.72 20.43
N HIS A 469 -34.92 0.47 19.39
CA HIS A 469 -33.50 0.86 19.33
C HIS A 469 -33.31 2.37 19.50
N LEU A 470 -34.08 3.18 18.76
CA LEU A 470 -34.03 4.64 18.86
C LEU A 470 -34.40 5.14 20.26
N PHE A 471 -35.48 4.60 20.85
CA PHE A 471 -35.90 4.99 22.22
C PHE A 471 -34.84 4.61 23.27
N ILE A 472 -34.18 3.46 23.12
CA ILE A 472 -33.09 3.06 24.02
C ILE A 472 -31.91 4.03 23.86
N GLY A 473 -31.54 4.43 22.62
CA GLY A 473 -30.50 5.42 22.36
C GLY A 473 -30.83 6.78 23.02
N LEU A 474 -32.05 7.26 22.84
CA LEU A 474 -32.54 8.48 23.51
C LEU A 474 -32.51 8.34 25.03
N GLY A 475 -32.88 7.18 25.56
CA GLY A 475 -32.84 6.90 26.99
C GLY A 475 -31.44 6.97 27.57
N ILE A 476 -30.42 6.45 26.85
CA ILE A 476 -29.01 6.55 27.25
C ILE A 476 -28.57 8.02 27.25
N LYS A 477 -28.90 8.78 26.20
CA LYS A 477 -28.56 10.20 26.13
C LYS A 477 -29.24 10.97 27.28
N PHE A 478 -30.52 10.77 27.49
CA PHE A 478 -31.26 11.37 28.62
C PHE A 478 -30.60 11.07 29.96
N TYR A 479 -30.27 9.79 30.21
CA TYR A 479 -29.60 9.40 31.46
C TYR A 479 -28.23 10.08 31.60
N SER A 480 -27.46 10.18 30.51
CA SER A 480 -26.16 10.88 30.49
C SER A 480 -26.33 12.36 30.83
N CYS A 481 -27.31 13.05 30.23
CA CYS A 481 -27.59 14.46 30.50
C CYS A 481 -27.99 14.72 31.97
N VAL A 482 -28.87 13.86 32.51
CA VAL A 482 -29.25 13.96 33.93
C VAL A 482 -28.06 13.75 34.87
N LYS A 483 -27.22 12.76 34.56
CA LYS A 483 -26.02 12.46 35.38
C LYS A 483 -25.00 13.59 35.35
N ASN A 484 -24.83 14.26 34.20
CA ASN A 484 -23.88 15.35 34.04
C ASN A 484 -24.46 16.73 34.40
N GLY A 485 -25.73 16.79 34.89
CA GLY A 485 -26.38 18.03 35.32
C GLY A 485 -26.80 18.97 34.20
N SER A 486 -26.71 18.55 32.94
CA SER A 486 -27.19 19.33 31.78
C SER A 486 -28.61 18.87 31.44
N LEU A 487 -29.60 19.65 31.85
CA LEU A 487 -31.02 19.40 31.54
C LEU A 487 -31.47 20.11 30.25
N ALA A 488 -30.61 20.91 29.63
CA ALA A 488 -30.94 21.72 28.45
C ALA A 488 -30.55 21.03 27.11
N ASP A 489 -29.69 20.04 27.16
CA ASP A 489 -29.24 19.21 26.02
C ASP A 489 -30.07 17.93 25.90
#